data_f0937e1f2db83f33228f0be10b5ebffe
#
_entry.id   f0937e1f2db83f33228f0be10b5ebffe
#
_cell.length_a   1.000
_cell.length_b   1.000
_cell.length_c   1.000
_cell.angle_alpha   90.00
_cell.angle_beta   90.00
_cell.angle_gamma   90.00
#
_symmetry.space_group_name_H-M   'P 1'
#
loop_
_entity.id
_entity.type
_entity.pdbx_description
1 polymer ?
#
loop_
_entity_poly.entity_id
_entity_poly.type
_entity_poly.pdbx_seq_one_letter_code
_entity_poly.pdbx_strand_id
1 'polypeptide(L)'
;MQILRTPAERFADIPDYPFAENWFETDLGDGLSARMHYIDEGPRDAPPVLLFHGEPSWSFLYRKMIPLLVDAGFRVLAPDLIGFGMSDKPDDIDFYTYARHVDWLQQ
;
A
#
# COMPACT_ATOMS: atom_id res chain seq x y z
N MET A 1 -6.25 -8.21 -20.02
CA MET A 1 -5.41 -7.87 -18.85
C MET A 1 -5.83 -8.69 -17.64
N GLN A 2 -4.87 -9.18 -16.91
CA GLN A 2 -5.12 -9.92 -15.69
C GLN A 2 -4.70 -9.09 -14.48
N ILE A 3 -5.36 -9.33 -13.36
CA ILE A 3 -4.97 -8.75 -12.07
C ILE A 3 -4.21 -9.84 -11.33
N LEU A 4 -2.90 -9.69 -11.24
CA LEU A 4 -2.03 -10.65 -10.59
C LEU A 4 -1.98 -10.39 -9.08
N ARG A 5 -1.78 -11.45 -8.32
CA ARG A 5 -1.69 -11.37 -6.87
C ARG A 5 -0.48 -12.17 -6.40
N THR A 6 0.42 -11.50 -5.70
CA THR A 6 1.58 -12.18 -5.13
C THR A 6 1.13 -13.12 -4.02
N PRO A 7 1.57 -14.39 -4.02
CA PRO A 7 1.20 -15.33 -2.97
C PRO A 7 1.57 -14.83 -1.58
N ALA A 8 0.67 -15.06 -0.61
CA ALA A 8 0.85 -14.56 0.75
C ALA A 8 2.13 -15.08 1.41
N GLU A 9 2.56 -16.30 1.08
CA GLU A 9 3.76 -16.89 1.67
C GLU A 9 5.04 -16.14 1.31
N ARG A 10 5.03 -15.33 0.26
CA ARG A 10 6.17 -14.48 -0.11
C ARG A 10 6.43 -13.37 0.91
N PHE A 11 5.42 -13.04 1.73
CA PHE A 11 5.50 -11.99 2.73
C PHE A 11 5.51 -12.51 4.17
N ALA A 12 5.58 -13.85 4.36
CA ALA A 12 5.36 -14.45 5.68
C ALA A 12 6.48 -14.12 6.70
N ASP A 13 7.73 -14.00 6.25
CA ASP A 13 8.89 -13.85 7.14
C ASP A 13 9.75 -12.64 6.76
N ILE A 14 9.14 -11.50 6.54
CA ILE A 14 9.88 -10.28 6.18
C ILE A 14 10.49 -9.67 7.46
N PRO A 15 11.83 -9.51 7.52
CA PRO A 15 12.49 -8.91 8.68
C PRO A 15 12.08 -7.46 8.88
N ASP A 16 11.91 -7.03 10.13
CA ASP A 16 11.58 -5.66 10.51
C ASP A 16 10.30 -5.13 9.88
N TYR A 17 9.35 -6.02 9.58
CA TYR A 17 8.06 -5.65 9.00
C TYR A 17 6.92 -6.35 9.76
N PRO A 18 6.69 -5.98 11.06
CA PRO A 18 5.73 -6.67 11.92
C PRO A 18 4.31 -6.08 11.83
N PHE A 19 3.95 -5.46 10.71
CA PHE A 19 2.70 -4.73 10.61
C PHE A 19 1.56 -5.65 10.16
N ALA A 20 0.37 -5.42 10.73
CA ALA A 20 -0.82 -6.12 10.31
C ALA A 20 -1.20 -5.74 8.88
N GLU A 21 -1.77 -6.69 8.14
CA GLU A 21 -2.27 -6.44 6.80
C GLU A 21 -3.61 -5.71 6.86
N ASN A 22 -3.77 -4.69 6.02
CA ASN A 22 -5.03 -4.02 5.79
C ASN A 22 -5.25 -3.93 4.29
N TRP A 23 -6.51 -4.08 3.87
CA TRP A 23 -6.85 -4.15 2.45
C TRP A 23 -7.98 -3.18 2.13
N PHE A 24 -7.84 -2.52 1.00
CA PHE A 24 -8.87 -1.63 0.46
C PHE A 24 -9.16 -2.05 -0.98
N GLU A 25 -10.43 -2.28 -1.29
CA GLU A 25 -10.85 -2.61 -2.64
C GLU A 25 -10.84 -1.35 -3.49
N THR A 26 -9.95 -1.30 -4.46
CA THR A 26 -9.75 -0.13 -5.31
C THR A 26 -10.46 -0.32 -6.63
N ASP A 27 -11.29 0.62 -7.02
CA ASP A 27 -11.93 0.65 -8.32
C ASP A 27 -10.91 1.13 -9.35
N LEU A 28 -10.57 0.26 -10.31
CA LEU A 28 -9.60 0.58 -11.36
C LEU A 28 -10.23 1.21 -12.59
N GLY A 29 -11.56 1.25 -12.66
CA GLY A 29 -12.30 1.65 -13.85
C GLY A 29 -12.65 0.46 -14.73
N ASP A 30 -13.54 0.65 -15.68
CA ASP A 30 -13.96 -0.36 -16.66
C ASP A 30 -14.45 -1.67 -16.02
N GLY A 31 -15.04 -1.60 -14.84
CA GLY A 31 -15.53 -2.77 -14.11
C GLY A 31 -14.44 -3.61 -13.47
N LEU A 32 -13.20 -3.13 -13.44
CA LEU A 32 -12.07 -3.81 -12.82
C LEU A 32 -11.82 -3.29 -11.40
N SER A 33 -11.41 -4.18 -10.50
CA SER A 33 -11.01 -3.81 -9.16
C SER A 33 -9.76 -4.58 -8.74
N ALA A 34 -9.05 -4.04 -7.75
CA ALA A 34 -7.86 -4.65 -7.18
C ALA A 34 -7.75 -4.30 -5.71
N ARG A 35 -7.09 -5.16 -4.94
CA ARG A 35 -6.85 -4.89 -3.53
C ARG A 35 -5.59 -4.05 -3.39
N MET A 36 -5.70 -2.96 -2.65
CA MET A 36 -4.55 -2.17 -2.22
C MET A 36 -4.24 -2.52 -0.77
N HIS A 37 -3.01 -2.98 -0.53
CA HIS A 37 -2.52 -3.20 0.83
C HIS A 37 -2.06 -1.88 1.43
N TYR A 38 -2.32 -1.70 2.73
CA TYR A 38 -1.79 -0.53 3.44
C TYR A 38 -1.46 -0.87 4.89
N ILE A 39 -0.48 -0.16 5.41
CA ILE A 39 -0.15 -0.17 6.83
C ILE A 39 -0.97 0.91 7.51
N ASP A 40 -1.57 0.58 8.66
CA ASP A 40 -2.35 1.53 9.46
C ASP A 40 -1.97 1.30 10.93
N GLU A 41 -1.07 2.14 11.43
CA GLU A 41 -0.52 2.01 12.78
C GLU A 41 -0.75 3.28 13.58
N GLY A 42 -0.87 3.13 14.90
CA GLY A 42 -1.11 4.23 15.82
C GLY A 42 -2.59 4.42 16.14
N PRO A 43 -2.90 5.35 17.09
CA PRO A 43 -4.29 5.60 17.49
C PRO A 43 -5.12 6.16 16.35
N ARG A 44 -6.36 5.68 16.23
CA ARG A 44 -7.26 6.06 15.14
C ARG A 44 -7.66 7.53 15.18
N ASP A 45 -7.61 8.16 16.34
CA ASP A 45 -7.95 9.57 16.55
C ASP A 45 -6.73 10.49 16.50
N ALA A 46 -5.53 9.93 16.30
CA ALA A 46 -4.31 10.73 16.20
C ALA A 46 -4.22 11.42 14.84
N PRO A 47 -3.45 12.52 14.72
CA PRO A 47 -3.23 13.15 13.43
C PRO A 47 -2.60 12.17 12.43
N PRO A 48 -3.15 12.01 11.22
CA PRO A 48 -2.62 11.06 10.25
C PRO A 48 -1.40 11.59 9.50
N VAL A 49 -0.45 10.70 9.24
CA VAL A 49 0.68 10.93 8.34
C VAL A 49 0.57 9.90 7.21
N LEU A 50 0.57 10.37 5.96
CA LEU A 50 0.52 9.51 4.80
C LEU A 50 1.93 9.36 4.23
N LEU A 51 2.38 8.11 4.06
CA LEU A 51 3.69 7.80 3.53
C LEU A 51 3.53 7.09 2.19
N PHE A 52 3.81 7.79 1.11
CA PHE A 52 3.73 7.24 -0.24
C PHE A 52 5.13 6.91 -0.74
N HIS A 53 5.32 5.65 -1.15
CA HIS A 53 6.60 5.23 -1.73
C HIS A 53 6.70 5.63 -3.19
N GLY A 54 7.94 5.66 -3.71
CA GLY A 54 8.21 5.84 -5.12
C GLY A 54 8.46 4.52 -5.83
N GLU A 55 8.77 4.59 -7.10
CA GLU A 55 9.15 3.43 -7.90
C GLU A 55 10.67 3.20 -7.79
N PRO A 56 11.14 1.98 -7.70
CA PRO A 56 10.47 0.69 -7.57
C PRO A 56 10.46 0.21 -6.11
N SER A 57 9.58 0.75 -5.30
CA SER A 57 9.56 0.45 -3.87
C SER A 57 8.17 0.01 -3.42
N TRP A 58 7.95 -0.07 -2.13
CA TRP A 58 6.68 -0.37 -1.46
C TRP A 58 6.76 0.07 0.00
N SER A 59 5.72 -0.18 0.80
CA SER A 59 5.65 0.30 2.19
C SER A 59 6.81 -0.17 3.06
N PHE A 60 7.48 -1.25 2.69
CA PHE A 60 8.68 -1.75 3.39
C PHE A 60 9.77 -0.66 3.54
N LEU A 61 9.83 0.28 2.60
CA LEU A 61 10.76 1.42 2.66
C LEU A 61 10.65 2.17 3.98
N TYR A 62 9.44 2.27 4.52
CA TYR A 62 9.14 3.07 5.72
C TYR A 62 9.16 2.26 7.01
N ARG A 63 9.55 0.99 6.98
CA ARG A 63 9.44 0.08 8.13
C ARG A 63 10.09 0.58 9.42
N LYS A 64 11.15 1.37 9.30
CA LYS A 64 11.86 1.92 10.45
C LYS A 64 11.34 3.29 10.87
N MET A 65 10.74 4.03 9.94
CA MET A 65 10.16 5.34 10.21
C MET A 65 8.83 5.24 10.95
N ILE A 66 8.04 4.22 10.63
CA ILE A 66 6.69 4.07 11.16
C ILE A 66 6.65 4.01 12.68
N PRO A 67 7.47 3.17 13.37
CA PRO A 67 7.44 3.16 14.84
C PRO A 67 7.80 4.51 15.46
N LEU A 68 8.73 5.24 14.84
CA LEU A 68 9.14 6.56 15.33
C LEU A 68 8.00 7.56 15.26
N LEU A 69 7.23 7.54 14.17
CA LEU A 69 6.09 8.43 14.00
C LEU A 69 4.95 8.07 14.95
N VAL A 70 4.69 6.78 15.15
CA VAL A 70 3.68 6.32 16.10
C VAL A 70 4.06 6.75 17.54
N ASP A 71 5.32 6.58 17.91
CA ASP A 71 5.81 7.01 19.22
C ASP A 71 5.73 8.53 19.41
N ALA A 72 5.78 9.29 18.32
CA ALA A 72 5.62 10.74 18.36
C ALA A 72 4.15 11.19 18.42
N GLY A 73 3.21 10.27 18.44
CA GLY A 73 1.78 10.58 18.61
C GLY A 73 0.99 10.67 17.31
N PHE A 74 1.49 10.11 16.21
CA PHE A 74 0.80 10.13 14.92
C PHE A 74 0.16 8.79 14.60
N ARG A 75 -0.88 8.84 13.78
CA ARG A 75 -1.39 7.68 13.04
C ARG A 75 -0.69 7.64 11.70
N VAL A 76 -0.17 6.48 11.31
CA VAL A 76 0.59 6.33 10.07
C VAL A 76 -0.18 5.45 9.10
N LEU A 77 -0.39 5.95 7.90
CA LEU A 77 -1.01 5.22 6.79
C LEU A 77 0.02 5.13 5.66
N ALA A 78 0.41 3.91 5.32
CA ALA A 78 1.43 3.68 4.28
C ALA A 78 0.91 2.64 3.29
N PRO A 79 0.31 3.06 2.17
CA PRO A 79 -0.18 2.12 1.17
C PRO A 79 0.95 1.58 0.30
N ASP A 80 0.77 0.34 -0.18
CA ASP A 80 1.48 -0.15 -1.34
C ASP A 80 0.68 0.27 -2.57
N LEU A 81 1.26 1.07 -3.45
CA LEU A 81 0.56 1.49 -4.66
C LEU A 81 0.16 0.27 -5.48
N ILE A 82 -0.95 0.38 -6.22
CA ILE A 82 -1.37 -0.70 -7.12
C ILE A 82 -0.21 -1.07 -8.04
N GLY A 83 0.09 -2.35 -8.12
CA GLY A 83 1.23 -2.87 -8.88
C GLY A 83 2.50 -3.08 -8.06
N PHE A 84 2.51 -2.66 -6.79
CA PHE A 84 3.69 -2.72 -5.94
C PHE A 84 3.44 -3.50 -4.65
N GLY A 85 4.51 -4.04 -4.09
CA GLY A 85 4.49 -4.70 -2.79
C GLY A 85 3.43 -5.78 -2.68
N MET A 86 2.61 -5.69 -1.64
CA MET A 86 1.54 -6.67 -1.38
C MET A 86 0.25 -6.37 -2.14
N SER A 87 0.11 -5.19 -2.75
CA SER A 87 -1.07 -4.84 -3.53
C SER A 87 -1.17 -5.68 -4.80
N ASP A 88 -2.40 -5.85 -5.30
CA ASP A 88 -2.64 -6.58 -6.54
C ASP A 88 -1.99 -5.86 -7.73
N LYS A 89 -1.70 -6.61 -8.79
CA LYS A 89 -0.85 -6.15 -9.88
C LYS A 89 -1.52 -6.38 -11.24
N PRO A 90 -2.18 -5.35 -11.82
CA PRO A 90 -2.58 -5.42 -13.22
C PRO A 90 -1.36 -5.72 -14.11
N ASP A 91 -1.50 -6.63 -15.07
CA ASP A 91 -0.38 -7.12 -15.85
C ASP A 91 -0.15 -6.39 -17.20
N ASP A 92 -0.79 -5.25 -17.38
CA ASP A 92 -0.60 -4.39 -18.55
C ASP A 92 0.18 -3.15 -18.15
N ILE A 93 1.41 -3.01 -18.66
CA ILE A 93 2.28 -1.90 -18.29
C ILE A 93 1.70 -0.54 -18.67
N ASP A 94 0.95 -0.48 -19.77
CA ASP A 94 0.35 0.77 -20.24
C ASP A 94 -0.86 1.19 -19.40
N PHE A 95 -1.35 0.31 -18.53
CA PHE A 95 -2.44 0.62 -17.61
C PHE A 95 -2.01 1.56 -16.51
N TYR A 96 -0.73 1.57 -16.16
CA TYR A 96 -0.19 2.40 -15.08
C TYR A 96 0.12 3.79 -15.62
N THR A 97 -0.60 4.79 -15.10
CA THR A 97 -0.32 6.19 -15.40
C THR A 97 -0.30 6.99 -14.10
N TYR A 98 0.34 8.14 -14.14
CA TYR A 98 0.33 9.04 -12.99
C TYR A 98 -1.11 9.41 -12.59
N ALA A 99 -1.94 9.73 -13.58
CA ALA A 99 -3.33 10.10 -13.32
C ALA A 99 -4.12 8.98 -12.66
N ARG A 100 -3.92 7.73 -13.09
CA ARG A 100 -4.57 6.58 -12.47
C ARG A 100 -4.12 6.36 -11.04
N HIS A 101 -2.83 6.46 -10.77
CA HIS A 101 -2.33 6.33 -9.39
C HIS A 101 -2.93 7.40 -8.48
N VAL A 102 -3.03 8.63 -8.94
CA VAL A 102 -3.68 9.71 -8.18
C VAL A 102 -5.14 9.36 -7.90
N ASP A 103 -5.88 8.91 -8.91
CA ASP A 103 -7.27 8.51 -8.75
C ASP A 103 -7.44 7.37 -7.74
N TRP A 104 -6.61 6.34 -7.83
CA TRP A 104 -6.67 5.20 -6.92
C TRP A 104 -6.36 5.60 -5.47
N LEU A 105 -5.42 6.51 -5.28
CA LEU A 105 -5.07 6.97 -3.93
C LEU A 105 -6.13 7.90 -3.33
N GLN A 106 -6.93 8.55 -4.14
CA GLN A 106 -8.00 9.43 -3.65
C GLN A 106 -9.24 8.67 -3.16
N GLN A 107 -9.32 7.40 -3.45
CA GLN A 107 -10.42 6.57 -2.95
C GLN A 107 -10.16 6.20 -1.49
#